data_f1df00404610ec4082e2f5e0e3486a25
#
_entry.id   f1df00404610ec4082e2f5e0e3486a25
#
_cell.length_a   1.000
_cell.length_b   1.000
_cell.length_c   1.000
_cell.angle_alpha   90.00
_cell.angle_beta   90.00
_cell.angle_gamma   90.00
#
_symmetry.space_group_name_H-M   'P 1'
#
loop_
_entity.id
_entity.type
_entity.pdbx_description
1 polymer ?
#
loop_
_entity_poly.entity_id
_entity_poly.type
_entity_poly.pdbx_seq_one_letter_code
_entity_poly.pdbx_strand_id
1 'polypeptide(L)'
;MSFFRRFLPAPRVWGLNESQVRIDIEDPIGQGLIHATPRLNVDEDVFARPGENVFGPRRPSGATSTEIRRLTIRPVLGQAHREVERVRWADRDWLEPWEATLAPGVDENLPSLADYQRKTDAEVESGITLPMMIEADGRVIGVVTAANTVRGALYSTTVGYWIVSEYADRGIASLAVAAFIDLLILKLGIHRVEINIRPENEPSLGIARKLGLTHEGYRPRYMAIAGQWADHLAFSIDRESLPNGGLVEAIWGVNLLGE
;
A
#
# COMPACT_ATOMS: atom_id res chain seq x y z
N MET A 1 -40.18 19.71 17.21
CA MET A 1 -39.44 18.45 17.43
C MET A 1 -38.03 18.65 16.95
N SER A 2 -37.09 18.87 17.88
CA SER A 2 -35.69 19.18 17.60
C SER A 2 -34.93 17.87 17.37
N PHE A 3 -34.42 17.65 16.15
CA PHE A 3 -33.55 16.56 15.86
C PHE A 3 -32.15 16.87 16.42
N PHE A 4 -31.84 16.41 17.62
CA PHE A 4 -30.47 16.29 18.09
C PHE A 4 -29.77 15.23 17.23
N ARG A 5 -29.05 15.64 16.16
CA ARG A 5 -27.99 14.81 15.60
C ARG A 5 -26.96 14.62 16.72
N ARG A 6 -26.96 13.45 17.36
CA ARG A 6 -25.80 13.02 18.15
C ARG A 6 -24.61 13.04 17.20
N PHE A 7 -23.71 13.99 17.40
CA PHE A 7 -22.39 13.94 16.84
C PHE A 7 -21.70 12.72 17.46
N LEU A 8 -21.68 11.61 16.72
CA LEU A 8 -20.78 10.52 17.08
C LEU A 8 -19.37 11.08 16.96
N PRO A 9 -18.49 10.84 17.94
CA PRO A 9 -17.09 11.23 17.80
C PRO A 9 -16.51 10.62 16.52
N ALA A 10 -15.64 11.36 15.85
CA ALA A 10 -14.96 10.86 14.66
C ALA A 10 -14.27 9.53 14.99
N PRO A 11 -14.32 8.54 14.09
CA PRO A 11 -13.69 7.25 14.33
C PRO A 11 -12.19 7.43 14.58
N ARG A 12 -11.68 6.73 15.58
CA ARG A 12 -10.25 6.75 15.91
C ARG A 12 -9.50 5.74 15.04
N VAL A 13 -8.40 6.18 14.49
CA VAL A 13 -7.46 5.37 13.70
C VAL A 13 -6.31 5.01 14.62
N TRP A 14 -6.28 3.79 15.11
CA TRP A 14 -5.25 3.34 16.06
C TRP A 14 -5.05 4.27 17.27
N GLY A 15 -6.15 4.80 17.79
CA GLY A 15 -6.14 5.75 18.92
C GLY A 15 -5.93 7.21 18.55
N LEU A 16 -5.60 7.52 17.31
CA LEU A 16 -5.40 8.88 16.77
C LEU A 16 -6.62 9.37 15.99
N ASN A 17 -6.71 10.67 15.75
CA ASN A 17 -7.67 11.23 14.81
C ASN A 17 -7.20 11.03 13.37
N GLU A 18 -8.11 10.98 12.41
CA GLU A 18 -7.79 10.81 10.98
C GLU A 18 -6.75 11.84 10.49
N SER A 19 -6.88 13.09 10.90
CA SER A 19 -5.95 14.16 10.52
C SER A 19 -4.51 13.94 11.02
N GLN A 20 -4.32 13.14 12.06
CA GLN A 20 -2.99 12.86 12.62
C GLN A 20 -2.26 11.75 11.86
N VAL A 21 -2.98 10.94 11.08
CA VAL A 21 -2.43 9.85 10.27
C VAL A 21 -2.50 10.16 8.77
N ARG A 22 -3.18 11.24 8.39
CA ARG A 22 -3.27 11.72 7.02
C ARG A 22 -1.95 12.34 6.59
N ILE A 23 -1.52 12.07 5.36
CA ILE A 23 -0.32 12.64 4.73
C ILE A 23 -0.75 13.36 3.47
N ASP A 24 -0.48 14.66 3.38
CA ASP A 24 -0.72 15.48 2.20
C ASP A 24 0.61 15.94 1.61
N ILE A 25 0.77 15.77 0.30
CA ILE A 25 1.98 16.11 -0.44
C ILE A 25 1.58 17.04 -1.58
N GLU A 26 1.94 18.32 -1.45
CA GLU A 26 1.71 19.33 -2.48
C GLU A 26 2.81 19.25 -3.55
N ASP A 27 2.44 19.47 -4.80
CA ASP A 27 3.35 19.50 -5.95
C ASP A 27 4.42 18.38 -5.94
N PRO A 28 4.01 17.09 -5.87
CA PRO A 28 4.96 15.99 -5.73
C PRO A 28 5.88 15.83 -6.96
N ILE A 29 5.47 16.35 -8.12
CA ILE A 29 6.30 16.37 -9.34
C ILE A 29 7.36 17.47 -9.25
N GLY A 30 6.97 18.70 -8.91
CA GLY A 30 7.88 19.82 -8.77
C GLY A 30 8.92 19.61 -7.67
N GLN A 31 8.53 18.90 -6.60
CA GLN A 31 9.45 18.48 -5.54
C GLN A 31 10.34 17.29 -5.93
N GLY A 32 10.18 16.70 -7.13
CA GLY A 32 10.99 15.56 -7.57
C GLY A 32 10.68 14.23 -6.86
N LEU A 33 9.57 14.15 -6.13
CA LEU A 33 9.18 12.95 -5.36
C LEU A 33 8.65 11.85 -6.27
N ILE A 34 7.97 12.23 -7.35
CA ILE A 34 7.41 11.32 -8.35
C ILE A 34 7.72 11.84 -9.77
N HIS A 35 7.41 11.02 -10.78
CA HIS A 35 7.61 11.37 -12.19
C HIS A 35 6.31 11.78 -12.87
N ALA A 36 6.37 12.79 -13.74
CA ALA A 36 5.24 13.23 -14.54
C ALA A 36 4.75 12.13 -15.52
N THR A 37 5.69 11.31 -16.03
CA THR A 37 5.42 10.18 -16.93
C THR A 37 5.96 8.89 -16.34
N PRO A 38 5.42 7.72 -16.74
CA PRO A 38 6.01 6.44 -16.37
C PRO A 38 7.47 6.35 -16.82
N ARG A 39 8.36 5.84 -15.97
CA ARG A 39 9.70 5.48 -16.39
C ARG A 39 9.64 4.18 -17.18
N LEU A 40 10.15 4.17 -18.39
CA LEU A 40 10.48 2.92 -19.07
C LEU A 40 11.69 2.34 -18.33
N ASN A 41 11.52 1.18 -17.71
CA ASN A 41 12.65 0.48 -17.10
C ASN A 41 13.65 0.12 -18.19
N VAL A 42 14.84 0.70 -18.13
CA VAL A 42 15.97 0.46 -19.05
C VAL A 42 17.09 -0.29 -18.33
N ASP A 43 16.81 -1.04 -17.28
CA ASP A 43 17.81 -1.91 -16.65
C ASP A 43 17.29 -3.36 -16.58
N GLU A 44 17.49 -4.05 -17.70
CA GLU A 44 17.16 -5.48 -17.90
C GLU A 44 18.23 -6.46 -17.33
N ASP A 45 19.19 -6.05 -16.52
CA ASP A 45 20.36 -6.90 -16.30
C ASP A 45 20.77 -7.14 -14.85
N VAL A 46 19.89 -7.66 -13.96
CA VAL A 46 20.46 -8.21 -12.71
C VAL A 46 19.94 -9.59 -12.29
N PHE A 47 18.75 -10.06 -12.70
CA PHE A 47 18.26 -11.39 -12.28
C PHE A 47 17.36 -12.10 -13.30
N ALA A 48 17.65 -12.04 -14.59
CA ALA A 48 16.93 -12.85 -15.57
C ALA A 48 17.38 -14.31 -15.46
N ARG A 49 16.49 -15.22 -15.06
CA ARG A 49 16.67 -16.63 -15.35
C ARG A 49 16.46 -16.84 -16.85
N PRO A 50 17.34 -17.55 -17.55
CA PRO A 50 17.15 -17.82 -18.98
C PRO A 50 15.91 -18.69 -19.19
N GLY A 51 14.89 -18.18 -19.89
CA GLY A 51 13.81 -18.99 -20.44
C GLY A 51 12.39 -18.72 -20.01
N GLU A 52 12.10 -17.82 -19.08
CA GLU A 52 10.72 -17.48 -18.69
C GLU A 52 10.38 -16.03 -19.07
N ASN A 53 9.60 -15.87 -20.13
CA ASN A 53 8.88 -14.63 -20.42
C ASN A 53 7.68 -14.50 -19.48
N VAL A 54 7.91 -13.97 -18.26
CA VAL A 54 6.82 -13.65 -17.34
C VAL A 54 6.59 -12.14 -17.39
N PHE A 55 6.08 -11.65 -18.52
CA PHE A 55 5.51 -10.32 -18.56
C PHE A 55 4.12 -10.40 -17.93
N GLY A 56 3.93 -9.71 -16.82
CA GLY A 56 2.59 -9.36 -16.33
C GLY A 56 1.79 -8.64 -17.43
N PRO A 57 0.47 -8.42 -17.23
CA PRO A 57 -0.40 -7.84 -18.25
C PRO A 57 0.21 -6.56 -18.83
N ARG A 58 0.28 -6.50 -20.16
CA ARG A 58 0.84 -5.35 -20.91
C ARG A 58 0.11 -4.09 -20.48
N ARG A 59 0.89 -3.05 -20.15
CA ARG A 59 0.36 -1.72 -19.92
C ARG A 59 -0.50 -1.25 -21.08
N PRO A 60 -1.61 -0.55 -20.83
CA PRO A 60 -2.30 0.18 -21.87
C PRO A 60 -1.31 1.19 -22.50
N SER A 61 -1.05 1.05 -23.79
CA SER A 61 -0.27 2.04 -24.56
C SER A 61 -1.11 3.31 -24.64
N GLY A 62 -0.71 4.36 -23.92
CA GLY A 62 -1.40 5.65 -23.99
C GLY A 62 -1.49 6.42 -22.68
N ALA A 63 -0.61 6.21 -21.72
CA ALA A 63 -0.56 7.04 -20.52
C ALA A 63 -0.26 8.49 -20.90
N THR A 64 -1.33 9.29 -20.97
CA THR A 64 -1.23 10.75 -21.06
C THR A 64 -0.51 11.27 -19.82
N SER A 65 0.41 12.23 -20.02
CA SER A 65 1.02 12.96 -18.90
C SER A 65 -0.10 13.57 -18.06
N THR A 66 -0.37 12.99 -16.89
CA THR A 66 -1.33 13.53 -15.95
C THR A 66 -0.56 14.37 -14.95
N GLU A 67 -0.76 15.70 -14.99
CA GLU A 67 -0.27 16.58 -13.95
C GLU A 67 -0.89 16.16 -12.62
N ILE A 68 -0.06 15.96 -11.60
CA ILE A 68 -0.49 15.65 -10.23
C ILE A 68 -0.03 16.81 -9.35
N ARG A 69 -0.98 17.59 -8.84
CA ARG A 69 -0.72 18.75 -7.99
C ARG A 69 -0.67 18.39 -6.52
N ARG A 70 -1.41 17.34 -6.13
CA ARG A 70 -1.46 16.86 -4.76
C ARG A 70 -1.57 15.34 -4.72
N LEU A 71 -0.78 14.72 -3.85
CA LEU A 71 -1.02 13.36 -3.38
C LEU A 71 -1.51 13.41 -1.94
N THR A 72 -2.54 12.62 -1.64
CA THR A 72 -3.05 12.44 -0.29
C THR A 72 -3.04 10.95 0.04
N ILE A 73 -2.54 10.60 1.22
CA ILE A 73 -2.62 9.25 1.78
C ILE A 73 -3.45 9.36 3.04
N ARG A 74 -4.63 8.74 3.08
CA ARG A 74 -5.55 8.84 4.21
C ARG A 74 -6.32 7.55 4.47
N PRO A 75 -6.82 7.31 5.70
CA PRO A 75 -7.55 6.11 6.04
C PRO A 75 -8.75 5.85 5.14
N VAL A 76 -8.96 4.58 4.80
CA VAL A 76 -10.18 4.10 4.16
C VAL A 76 -11.20 3.81 5.25
N LEU A 77 -12.20 4.69 5.41
CA LEU A 77 -13.25 4.58 6.42
C LEU A 77 -14.62 4.85 5.80
N GLY A 78 -15.64 4.19 6.33
CA GLY A 78 -17.02 4.47 5.97
C GLY A 78 -17.28 4.36 4.46
N GLN A 79 -17.80 5.43 3.87
CA GLN A 79 -18.17 5.46 2.44
C GLN A 79 -16.99 5.32 1.48
N ALA A 80 -15.75 5.58 1.94
CA ALA A 80 -14.56 5.48 1.11
C ALA A 80 -14.30 4.04 0.61
N HIS A 81 -14.74 3.02 1.36
CA HIS A 81 -14.65 1.63 0.92
C HIS A 81 -15.32 1.39 -0.44
N ARG A 82 -16.45 2.04 -0.71
CA ARG A 82 -17.15 1.90 -2.01
C ARG A 82 -16.35 2.46 -3.17
N GLU A 83 -15.68 3.58 -2.94
CA GLU A 83 -14.86 4.20 -3.98
C GLU A 83 -13.61 3.38 -4.26
N VAL A 84 -12.93 2.91 -3.22
CA VAL A 84 -11.79 2.01 -3.35
C VAL A 84 -12.17 0.75 -4.12
N GLU A 85 -13.28 0.10 -3.76
CA GLU A 85 -13.75 -1.11 -4.44
C GLU A 85 -14.12 -0.84 -5.91
N ARG A 86 -14.76 0.28 -6.19
CA ARG A 86 -15.09 0.67 -7.57
C ARG A 86 -13.84 0.85 -8.43
N VAL A 87 -12.81 1.51 -7.88
CA VAL A 87 -11.54 1.74 -8.59
C VAL A 87 -10.79 0.42 -8.80
N ARG A 88 -10.71 -0.41 -7.77
CA ARG A 88 -10.09 -1.75 -7.83
C ARG A 88 -10.77 -2.62 -8.89
N TRP A 89 -12.10 -2.64 -8.91
CA TRP A 89 -12.86 -3.43 -9.89
C TRP A 89 -12.69 -2.91 -11.32
N ALA A 90 -12.58 -1.60 -11.51
CA ALA A 90 -12.37 -1.01 -12.84
C ALA A 90 -11.01 -1.40 -13.45
N ASP A 91 -10.01 -1.70 -12.64
CA ASP A 91 -8.66 -2.07 -13.09
C ASP A 91 -8.29 -3.52 -12.67
N ARG A 92 -9.31 -4.40 -12.50
CA ARG A 92 -9.12 -5.76 -11.99
C ARG A 92 -8.17 -6.60 -12.85
N ASP A 93 -8.18 -6.43 -14.17
CA ASP A 93 -7.32 -7.21 -15.08
C ASP A 93 -5.81 -6.95 -14.82
N TRP A 94 -5.49 -5.76 -14.31
CA TRP A 94 -4.15 -5.38 -13.87
C TRP A 94 -3.83 -5.90 -12.45
N LEU A 95 -4.81 -5.91 -11.55
CA LEU A 95 -4.61 -6.18 -10.13
C LEU A 95 -4.77 -7.67 -9.78
N GLU A 96 -5.72 -8.37 -10.41
CA GLU A 96 -6.08 -9.76 -10.09
C GLU A 96 -4.90 -10.73 -10.00
N PRO A 97 -3.87 -10.68 -10.86
CA PRO A 97 -2.72 -11.59 -10.78
C PRO A 97 -1.92 -11.47 -9.47
N TRP A 98 -2.12 -10.40 -8.73
CA TRP A 98 -1.37 -10.07 -7.51
C TRP A 98 -2.24 -10.07 -6.25
N GLU A 99 -3.54 -10.28 -6.39
CA GLU A 99 -4.48 -10.18 -5.28
C GLU A 99 -4.52 -11.46 -4.44
N ALA A 100 -4.43 -11.25 -3.10
CA ALA A 100 -4.70 -12.31 -2.16
C ALA A 100 -6.17 -12.76 -2.25
N THR A 101 -6.37 -14.05 -2.26
CA THR A 101 -7.69 -14.70 -2.34
C THR A 101 -7.92 -15.61 -1.13
N LEU A 102 -9.12 -16.14 -1.00
CA LEU A 102 -9.35 -17.25 -0.09
C LEU A 102 -8.47 -18.44 -0.45
N ALA A 103 -8.12 -19.24 0.53
CA ALA A 103 -7.35 -20.44 0.33
C ALA A 103 -8.06 -21.40 -0.66
N PRO A 104 -7.33 -22.06 -1.57
CA PRO A 104 -7.93 -23.02 -2.49
C PRO A 104 -8.73 -24.10 -1.75
N GLY A 105 -9.94 -24.35 -2.20
CA GLY A 105 -10.86 -25.34 -1.60
C GLY A 105 -11.67 -24.83 -0.40
N VAL A 106 -11.50 -23.58 -0.02
CA VAL A 106 -12.39 -22.91 0.96
C VAL A 106 -13.59 -22.34 0.21
N ASP A 107 -14.76 -22.93 0.43
CA ASP A 107 -16.03 -22.48 -0.11
C ASP A 107 -16.74 -21.59 0.92
N GLU A 108 -16.25 -20.38 1.07
CA GLU A 108 -16.88 -19.36 1.92
C GLU A 108 -17.59 -18.32 1.04
N ASN A 109 -18.82 -17.99 1.41
CA ASN A 109 -19.49 -16.85 0.81
C ASN A 109 -18.72 -15.57 1.18
N LEU A 110 -18.24 -14.85 0.17
CA LEU A 110 -17.62 -13.55 0.39
C LEU A 110 -18.61 -12.64 1.12
N PRO A 111 -18.17 -11.87 2.13
CA PRO A 111 -19.03 -10.95 2.84
C PRO A 111 -19.57 -9.88 1.89
N SER A 112 -20.76 -9.35 2.16
CA SER A 112 -21.22 -8.18 1.44
C SER A 112 -20.26 -7.01 1.66
N LEU A 113 -20.22 -6.06 0.70
CA LEU A 113 -19.40 -4.84 0.87
C LEU A 113 -19.70 -4.11 2.19
N ALA A 114 -20.95 -4.10 2.62
CA ALA A 114 -21.35 -3.48 3.89
C ALA A 114 -20.81 -4.24 5.11
N ASP A 115 -20.75 -5.57 5.07
CA ASP A 115 -20.17 -6.40 6.14
C ASP A 115 -18.65 -6.24 6.17
N TYR A 116 -18.02 -6.27 5.00
CA TYR A 116 -16.58 -6.00 4.84
C TYR A 116 -16.21 -4.63 5.43
N GLN A 117 -16.93 -3.58 5.04
CA GLN A 117 -16.73 -2.22 5.56
C GLN A 117 -16.82 -2.18 7.08
N ARG A 118 -17.91 -2.72 7.67
CA ARG A 118 -18.09 -2.72 9.13
C ARG A 118 -16.97 -3.48 9.84
N LYS A 119 -16.58 -4.64 9.31
CA LYS A 119 -15.48 -5.43 9.88
C LYS A 119 -14.18 -4.65 9.83
N THR A 120 -13.84 -4.09 8.67
CA THR A 120 -12.58 -3.35 8.47
C THR A 120 -12.54 -2.09 9.35
N ASP A 121 -13.62 -1.32 9.41
CA ASP A 121 -13.68 -0.13 10.29
C ASP A 121 -13.46 -0.50 11.76
N ALA A 122 -14.05 -1.62 12.25
CA ALA A 122 -13.82 -2.13 13.59
C ALA A 122 -12.37 -2.62 13.81
N GLU A 123 -11.76 -3.25 12.82
CA GLU A 123 -10.35 -3.68 12.87
C GLU A 123 -9.39 -2.47 12.86
N VAL A 124 -9.74 -1.39 12.15
CA VAL A 124 -9.00 -0.12 12.23
C VAL A 124 -9.08 0.48 13.62
N GLU A 125 -10.27 0.53 14.21
CA GLU A 125 -10.46 1.06 15.57
C GLU A 125 -9.68 0.25 16.61
N SER A 126 -9.62 -1.09 16.45
CA SER A 126 -8.91 -1.99 17.35
C SER A 126 -7.39 -2.08 17.07
N GLY A 127 -6.89 -1.45 16.00
CA GLY A 127 -5.48 -1.43 15.66
C GLY A 127 -4.95 -2.72 15.04
N ILE A 128 -5.81 -3.52 14.39
CA ILE A 128 -5.46 -4.78 13.71
C ILE A 128 -5.08 -4.52 12.26
N THR A 129 -5.82 -3.62 11.59
CA THR A 129 -5.54 -3.25 10.19
C THR A 129 -5.58 -1.74 10.03
N LEU A 130 -4.93 -1.23 8.99
CA LEU A 130 -4.97 0.18 8.60
C LEU A 130 -4.87 0.29 7.07
N PRO A 131 -6.00 0.21 6.35
CA PRO A 131 -6.02 0.53 4.93
C PRO A 131 -6.00 2.04 4.74
N MET A 132 -5.08 2.53 3.91
CA MET A 132 -4.99 3.93 3.54
C MET A 132 -5.08 4.07 2.03
N MET A 133 -6.03 4.86 1.54
CA MET A 133 -6.12 5.16 0.12
C MET A 133 -5.11 6.21 -0.30
N ILE A 134 -4.63 6.05 -1.52
CA ILE A 134 -3.74 6.99 -2.20
C ILE A 134 -4.60 7.75 -3.19
N GLU A 135 -4.63 9.07 -3.06
CA GLU A 135 -5.39 9.95 -3.96
C GLU A 135 -4.45 10.88 -4.73
N ALA A 136 -4.68 11.02 -6.02
CA ALA A 136 -4.09 12.07 -6.84
C ALA A 136 -5.18 13.09 -7.18
N ASP A 137 -5.01 14.33 -6.74
CA ASP A 137 -5.96 15.43 -6.91
C ASP A 137 -7.41 15.06 -6.51
N GLY A 138 -7.54 14.30 -5.40
CA GLY A 138 -8.82 13.83 -4.86
C GLY A 138 -9.42 12.61 -5.55
N ARG A 139 -8.75 12.00 -6.53
CA ARG A 139 -9.15 10.75 -7.17
C ARG A 139 -8.38 9.59 -6.54
N VAL A 140 -9.08 8.58 -6.07
CA VAL A 140 -8.45 7.34 -5.58
C VAL A 140 -7.73 6.64 -6.73
N ILE A 141 -6.43 6.34 -6.51
CA ILE A 141 -5.55 5.70 -7.49
C ILE A 141 -4.85 4.45 -6.94
N GLY A 142 -5.00 4.15 -5.66
CA GLY A 142 -4.37 3.00 -5.02
C GLY A 142 -4.68 2.91 -3.55
N VAL A 143 -4.13 1.88 -2.92
CA VAL A 143 -4.22 1.65 -1.47
C VAL A 143 -2.89 1.10 -0.96
N VAL A 144 -2.51 1.50 0.24
CA VAL A 144 -1.49 0.84 1.06
C VAL A 144 -2.14 0.41 2.37
N THR A 145 -1.87 -0.82 2.82
CA THR A 145 -2.55 -1.41 3.97
C THR A 145 -1.57 -2.05 4.93
N ALA A 146 -1.63 -1.71 6.21
CA ALA A 146 -1.07 -2.52 7.28
C ALA A 146 -2.13 -3.55 7.69
N ALA A 147 -1.76 -4.82 7.70
CA ALA A 147 -2.65 -5.93 8.04
C ALA A 147 -1.95 -6.90 9.00
N ASN A 148 -2.75 -7.72 9.68
CA ASN A 148 -2.22 -8.71 10.62
C ASN A 148 -1.31 -8.10 11.68
N THR A 149 -1.67 -6.93 12.20
CA THR A 149 -0.88 -6.24 13.21
C THR A 149 -0.93 -7.01 14.53
N VAL A 150 0.23 -7.49 14.94
CA VAL A 150 0.41 -8.22 16.19
C VAL A 150 1.16 -7.34 17.17
N ARG A 151 0.61 -7.20 18.38
CA ARG A 151 1.24 -6.46 19.48
C ARG A 151 1.98 -7.40 20.45
N GLY A 152 2.39 -6.91 21.59
CA GLY A 152 3.15 -7.68 22.56
C GLY A 152 4.59 -7.93 22.13
N ALA A 153 5.04 -9.16 22.15
CA ALA A 153 6.45 -9.50 21.90
C ALA A 153 6.88 -9.30 20.42
N LEU A 154 5.97 -9.39 19.44
CA LEU A 154 6.29 -9.20 18.02
C LEU A 154 6.24 -7.73 17.60
N TYR A 155 5.19 -7.03 17.99
CA TYR A 155 4.92 -5.62 17.65
C TYR A 155 5.14 -5.31 16.17
N SER A 156 4.56 -6.14 15.31
CA SER A 156 4.80 -6.16 13.86
C SER A 156 3.52 -6.07 13.05
N THR A 157 3.65 -5.67 11.80
CA THR A 157 2.56 -5.64 10.82
C THR A 157 3.06 -6.05 9.44
N THR A 158 2.17 -6.56 8.59
CA THR A 158 2.46 -6.84 7.18
C THR A 158 1.86 -5.73 6.33
N VAL A 159 2.65 -5.17 5.41
CA VAL A 159 2.20 -4.14 4.47
C VAL A 159 1.99 -4.74 3.09
N GLY A 160 0.80 -4.50 2.54
CA GLY A 160 0.45 -4.73 1.15
C GLY A 160 0.03 -3.44 0.46
N TYR A 161 0.14 -3.37 -0.86
CA TYR A 161 -0.25 -2.18 -1.63
C TYR A 161 -0.59 -2.51 -3.07
N TRP A 162 -1.35 -1.63 -3.68
CA TRP A 162 -1.60 -1.63 -5.11
C TRP A 162 -1.80 -0.20 -5.63
N ILE A 163 -1.57 -0.03 -6.91
CA ILE A 163 -1.85 1.21 -7.64
C ILE A 163 -2.45 0.85 -9.00
N VAL A 164 -3.40 1.66 -9.48
CA VAL A 164 -4.00 1.45 -10.80
C VAL A 164 -2.96 1.61 -11.92
N SER A 165 -3.16 0.87 -13.01
CA SER A 165 -2.24 0.80 -14.15
C SER A 165 -1.89 2.16 -14.74
N GLU A 166 -2.87 3.08 -14.82
CA GLU A 166 -2.71 4.45 -15.32
C GLU A 166 -1.61 5.25 -14.58
N TYR A 167 -1.40 4.95 -13.28
CA TYR A 167 -0.45 5.67 -12.42
C TYR A 167 0.81 4.85 -12.08
N ALA A 168 0.94 3.65 -12.65
CA ALA A 168 2.12 2.81 -12.42
C ALA A 168 3.42 3.44 -12.95
N ASP A 169 4.59 3.02 -12.40
CA ASP A 169 5.95 3.42 -12.76
C ASP A 169 6.26 4.93 -12.72
N ARG A 170 5.46 5.67 -11.98
CA ARG A 170 5.70 7.09 -11.70
C ARG A 170 6.39 7.35 -10.36
N GLY A 171 6.73 6.30 -9.62
CA GLY A 171 7.32 6.40 -8.29
C GLY A 171 6.30 6.62 -7.16
N ILE A 172 5.01 6.74 -7.47
CA ILE A 172 3.94 7.01 -6.50
C ILE A 172 3.85 5.89 -5.46
N ALA A 173 3.83 4.63 -5.89
CA ALA A 173 3.77 3.50 -4.97
C ALA A 173 4.99 3.45 -4.03
N SER A 174 6.20 3.71 -4.55
CA SER A 174 7.41 3.77 -3.71
C SER A 174 7.32 4.85 -2.64
N LEU A 175 6.86 6.05 -3.01
CA LEU A 175 6.68 7.16 -2.08
C LEU A 175 5.61 6.86 -1.04
N ALA A 176 4.45 6.32 -1.47
CA ALA A 176 3.35 5.99 -0.58
C ALA A 176 3.73 4.89 0.43
N VAL A 177 4.44 3.85 -0.02
CA VAL A 177 4.93 2.77 0.87
C VAL A 177 5.95 3.31 1.87
N ALA A 178 6.92 4.14 1.42
CA ALA A 178 7.90 4.76 2.31
C ALA A 178 7.22 5.63 3.38
N ALA A 179 6.34 6.55 2.97
CA ALA A 179 5.61 7.43 3.88
C ALA A 179 4.73 6.65 4.87
N PHE A 180 4.16 5.53 4.42
CA PHE A 180 3.36 4.68 5.29
C PHE A 180 4.22 3.89 6.29
N ILE A 181 5.38 3.38 5.89
CA ILE A 181 6.34 2.74 6.80
C ILE A 181 6.80 3.74 7.86
N ASP A 182 7.14 4.97 7.46
CA ASP A 182 7.53 6.03 8.38
C ASP A 182 6.39 6.34 9.37
N LEU A 183 5.15 6.45 8.90
CA LEU A 183 3.98 6.62 9.76
C LEU A 183 3.84 5.48 10.77
N LEU A 184 3.95 4.22 10.32
CA LEU A 184 3.81 3.03 11.16
C LEU A 184 4.88 2.99 12.26
N ILE A 185 6.14 3.22 11.90
CA ILE A 185 7.27 3.08 12.84
C ILE A 185 7.43 4.32 13.69
N LEU A 186 7.47 5.51 13.09
CA LEU A 186 7.81 6.74 13.82
C LEU A 186 6.63 7.29 14.63
N LYS A 187 5.41 7.19 14.11
CA LYS A 187 4.22 7.82 14.71
C LYS A 187 3.29 6.84 15.41
N LEU A 188 3.07 5.66 14.85
CA LEU A 188 2.19 4.63 15.42
C LEU A 188 2.93 3.62 16.29
N GLY A 189 4.26 3.68 16.34
CA GLY A 189 5.10 2.93 17.25
C GLY A 189 5.26 1.45 16.92
N ILE A 190 4.91 1.00 15.71
CA ILE A 190 5.18 -0.35 15.25
C ILE A 190 6.71 -0.56 15.23
N HIS A 191 7.16 -1.70 15.76
CA HIS A 191 8.58 -2.02 15.77
C HIS A 191 9.06 -2.51 14.41
N ARG A 192 8.24 -3.38 13.75
CA ARG A 192 8.65 -4.08 12.54
C ARG A 192 7.55 -4.08 11.46
N VAL A 193 7.93 -3.80 10.24
CA VAL A 193 7.08 -3.89 9.03
C VAL A 193 7.62 -4.97 8.11
N GLU A 194 6.74 -5.87 7.67
CA GLU A 194 7.04 -6.93 6.69
C GLU A 194 6.32 -6.67 5.37
N ILE A 195 6.96 -6.99 4.25
CA ILE A 195 6.37 -7.01 2.92
C ILE A 195 6.70 -8.34 2.26
N ASN A 196 5.67 -9.06 1.80
CA ASN A 196 5.84 -10.34 1.12
C ASN A 196 5.49 -10.17 -0.36
N ILE A 197 6.43 -10.45 -1.24
CA ILE A 197 6.34 -10.14 -2.66
C ILE A 197 6.53 -11.44 -3.46
N ARG A 198 5.64 -11.70 -4.42
CA ARG A 198 5.83 -12.82 -5.36
C ARG A 198 7.10 -12.60 -6.16
N PRO A 199 7.90 -13.66 -6.41
CA PRO A 199 9.15 -13.54 -7.20
C PRO A 199 8.94 -12.94 -8.60
N GLU A 200 7.73 -13.11 -9.18
CA GLU A 200 7.39 -12.60 -10.50
C GLU A 200 6.95 -11.13 -10.51
N ASN A 201 6.75 -10.52 -9.33
CA ASN A 201 6.28 -9.12 -9.23
C ASN A 201 7.48 -8.15 -9.21
N GLU A 202 8.17 -8.03 -10.35
CA GLU A 202 9.33 -7.15 -10.50
C GLU A 202 9.08 -5.69 -10.11
N PRO A 203 7.93 -5.06 -10.42
CA PRO A 203 7.64 -3.71 -9.94
C PRO A 203 7.70 -3.59 -8.41
N SER A 204 7.10 -4.55 -7.69
CA SER A 204 7.13 -4.55 -6.22
C SER A 204 8.52 -4.89 -5.66
N LEU A 205 9.26 -5.78 -6.29
CA LEU A 205 10.67 -6.05 -5.94
C LEU A 205 11.53 -4.79 -6.13
N GLY A 206 11.27 -4.01 -7.17
CA GLY A 206 11.90 -2.71 -7.40
C GLY A 206 11.65 -1.73 -6.24
N ILE A 207 10.44 -1.73 -5.68
CA ILE A 207 10.11 -0.90 -4.50
C ILE A 207 10.92 -1.38 -3.28
N ALA A 208 10.93 -2.68 -2.98
CA ALA A 208 11.69 -3.21 -1.85
C ALA A 208 13.18 -2.85 -1.93
N ARG A 209 13.77 -2.98 -3.13
CA ARG A 209 15.18 -2.58 -3.40
C ARG A 209 15.39 -1.08 -3.21
N LYS A 210 14.51 -0.24 -3.78
CA LYS A 210 14.61 1.23 -3.67
C LYS A 210 14.52 1.71 -2.23
N LEU A 211 13.68 1.06 -1.42
CA LEU A 211 13.51 1.41 -0.01
C LEU A 211 14.56 0.78 0.91
N GLY A 212 15.49 -0.02 0.36
CA GLY A 212 16.54 -0.67 1.14
C GLY A 212 16.02 -1.70 2.14
N LEU A 213 14.88 -2.34 1.85
CA LEU A 213 14.31 -3.35 2.75
C LEU A 213 15.22 -4.58 2.82
N THR A 214 15.37 -5.14 4.00
CA THR A 214 16.16 -6.36 4.23
C THR A 214 15.44 -7.57 3.66
N HIS A 215 16.08 -8.30 2.73
CA HIS A 215 15.58 -9.59 2.24
C HIS A 215 15.89 -10.67 3.28
N GLU A 216 14.86 -11.33 3.81
CA GLU A 216 14.99 -12.34 4.87
C GLU A 216 14.91 -13.78 4.40
N GLY A 217 14.37 -13.98 3.20
CA GLY A 217 14.30 -15.35 2.65
C GLY A 217 13.09 -15.60 1.76
N TYR A 218 12.96 -16.87 1.39
CA TYR A 218 11.94 -17.40 0.50
C TYR A 218 10.90 -18.20 1.30
N ARG A 219 9.62 -17.91 1.04
CA ARG A 219 8.47 -18.57 1.69
C ARG A 219 7.68 -19.36 0.64
N PRO A 220 7.90 -20.68 0.52
CA PRO A 220 7.18 -21.49 -0.47
C PRO A 220 5.70 -21.62 -0.10
N ARG A 221 4.81 -21.49 -1.08
CA ARG A 221 3.34 -21.63 -0.93
C ARG A 221 2.79 -20.85 0.26
N TYR A 222 3.23 -19.61 0.39
CA TYR A 222 2.99 -18.79 1.58
C TYR A 222 1.58 -18.20 1.64
N MET A 223 1.06 -17.74 0.50
CA MET A 223 -0.23 -17.05 0.43
C MET A 223 -1.00 -17.48 -0.82
N ALA A 224 -2.31 -17.56 -0.72
CA ALA A 224 -3.16 -17.80 -1.90
C ALA A 224 -3.30 -16.50 -2.70
N ILE A 225 -2.85 -16.52 -3.94
CA ILE A 225 -2.95 -15.42 -4.91
C ILE A 225 -3.66 -15.94 -6.14
N ALA A 226 -4.64 -15.21 -6.64
CA ALA A 226 -5.44 -15.59 -7.81
C ALA A 226 -5.94 -17.07 -7.72
N GLY A 227 -6.37 -17.50 -6.52
CA GLY A 227 -6.91 -18.84 -6.28
C GLY A 227 -5.89 -19.97 -6.14
N GLN A 228 -4.58 -19.68 -6.10
CA GLN A 228 -3.53 -20.69 -5.97
C GLN A 228 -2.51 -20.31 -4.90
N TRP A 229 -1.91 -21.32 -4.23
CA TRP A 229 -0.80 -21.10 -3.32
C TRP A 229 0.41 -20.59 -4.09
N ALA A 230 0.90 -19.41 -3.73
CA ALA A 230 2.03 -18.76 -4.37
C ALA A 230 3.22 -18.58 -3.42
N ASP A 231 4.41 -18.66 -3.99
CA ASP A 231 5.66 -18.42 -3.29
C ASP A 231 5.89 -16.91 -3.12
N HIS A 232 6.59 -16.55 -2.04
CA HIS A 232 6.91 -15.15 -1.76
C HIS A 232 8.35 -15.00 -1.28
N LEU A 233 8.94 -13.86 -1.62
CA LEU A 233 10.14 -13.34 -0.99
C LEU A 233 9.72 -12.45 0.18
N ALA A 234 10.34 -12.67 1.35
CA ALA A 234 10.06 -11.90 2.55
C ALA A 234 11.05 -10.75 2.67
N PHE A 235 10.52 -9.55 2.85
CA PHE A 235 11.30 -8.32 3.12
C PHE A 235 10.83 -7.68 4.41
N SER A 236 11.74 -7.00 5.11
CA SER A 236 11.41 -6.30 6.33
C SER A 236 12.21 -5.02 6.52
N ILE A 237 11.70 -4.19 7.41
CA ILE A 237 12.40 -3.07 8.04
C ILE A 237 11.89 -2.94 9.47
N ASP A 238 12.77 -2.59 10.39
CA ASP A 238 12.45 -2.37 11.79
C ASP A 238 12.93 -0.98 12.25
N ARG A 239 12.58 -0.65 13.47
CA ARG A 239 12.92 0.67 14.06
C ARG A 239 14.42 0.92 14.12
N GLU A 240 15.23 -0.12 14.34
CA GLU A 240 16.68 -0.05 14.48
C GLU A 240 17.39 0.14 13.15
N SER A 241 16.81 -0.40 12.06
CA SER A 241 17.33 -0.27 10.70
C SER A 241 16.74 0.92 9.93
N LEU A 242 15.66 1.54 10.46
CA LEU A 242 15.07 2.71 9.83
C LEU A 242 16.04 3.90 9.91
N PRO A 243 16.35 4.61 8.80
CA PRO A 243 17.15 5.81 8.80
C PRO A 243 16.58 6.89 9.76
N ASN A 244 17.46 7.71 10.35
CA ASN A 244 17.03 8.89 11.11
C ASN A 244 16.18 9.79 10.20
N GLY A 245 15.01 10.22 10.69
CA GLY A 245 14.03 11.00 9.91
C GLY A 245 13.13 10.17 9.00
N GLY A 246 13.37 8.84 8.89
CA GLY A 246 12.56 7.92 8.09
C GLY A 246 13.05 7.71 6.66
N LEU A 247 12.34 6.85 5.93
CA LEU A 247 12.66 6.50 4.54
C LEU A 247 12.47 7.67 3.58
N VAL A 248 11.39 8.46 3.77
CA VAL A 248 11.10 9.57 2.86
C VAL A 248 12.19 10.62 2.93
N GLU A 249 12.63 10.98 4.13
CA GLU A 249 13.71 11.93 4.30
C GLU A 249 15.04 11.39 3.74
N ALA A 250 15.37 10.14 4.03
CA ALA A 250 16.61 9.52 3.57
C ALA A 250 16.69 9.41 2.03
N ILE A 251 15.56 9.15 1.34
CA ILE A 251 15.56 8.88 -0.11
C ILE A 251 15.27 10.14 -0.92
N TRP A 252 14.42 11.04 -0.43
CA TRP A 252 13.96 12.23 -1.17
C TRP A 252 14.32 13.56 -0.50
N GLY A 253 14.88 13.55 0.71
CA GLY A 253 15.28 14.75 1.42
C GLY A 253 14.11 15.58 1.97
N VAL A 254 12.92 14.99 2.11
CA VAL A 254 11.70 15.70 2.54
C VAL A 254 11.11 15.01 3.77
N ASN A 255 10.79 15.78 4.82
CA ASN A 255 10.06 15.28 5.97
C ASN A 255 8.54 15.49 5.78
N LEU A 256 7.80 14.40 5.61
CA LEU A 256 6.34 14.43 5.38
C LEU A 256 5.52 14.33 6.67
N LEU A 257 6.10 13.88 7.77
CA LEU A 257 5.34 13.64 9.00
C LEU A 257 5.35 14.83 9.97
N GLY A 258 6.21 15.81 9.72
CA GLY A 258 6.44 16.95 10.62
C GLY A 258 7.04 16.51 11.97
N GLU A 259 7.60 17.43 12.70
CA GLU A 259 7.94 17.23 14.11
C GLU A 259 6.68 17.23 14.98
#